data_f3e90759c721ece3665d285a4f45b499
#
_entry.id   f3e90759c721ece3665d285a4f45b499
#
_cell.length_a   1.000
_cell.length_b   1.000
_cell.length_c   1.000
_cell.angle_alpha   90.00
_cell.angle_beta   90.00
_cell.angle_gamma   90.00
#
_symmetry.space_group_name_H-M   'P 1'
#
loop_
_entity.id
_entity.type
_entity.pdbx_description
1 polymer ?
#
loop_
_entity_poly.entity_id
_entity_poly.type
_entity_poly.pdbx_seq_one_letter_code
_entity_poly.pdbx_strand_id
1 'polypeptide(L)'
;MKHIKLIFIIFLATCNLGVFAQKHTISGYVTDKASGEHIFSANVYDMRTKQGTTTNEYGYFSLTLDTDSVNLTVSFIGYAAFTSDIYLTSDLNLNIQLDPNIMLAEVVILDKKSDEIVKSTQMSMIEMPVYQIKALPVLLGEADVLKSLQLMPGVQSGSEGSSGLYVRGGGPDQNLILLDGVPVYNASHLFGFFSVFNTDAISNVKLIKGGFPARYGGRLSSVLDIRMKEGNLKEYHGEGSIGNVSSKFTFEGPIVKDKASFVVSARRTYIDILAAPLVLAVNRAAGNSDKFRAGYYFYDANAKLNYKISDKDRLFFSIYTGK
;
A
#
# COMPACT_ATOMS: atom_id res chain seq x y z
N MET A 1 9.92 -68.51 24.94
CA MET A 1 10.28 -67.13 25.36
C MET A 1 11.03 -66.30 24.29
N LYS A 2 11.96 -66.88 23.51
CA LYS A 2 12.69 -66.12 22.47
C LYS A 2 11.78 -65.59 21.34
N HIS A 3 10.81 -66.37 20.88
CA HIS A 3 9.90 -65.98 19.79
C HIS A 3 8.90 -64.87 20.20
N ILE A 4 8.47 -64.85 21.47
CA ILE A 4 7.59 -63.79 21.99
C ILE A 4 8.31 -62.44 22.03
N LYS A 5 9.59 -62.41 22.40
CA LYS A 5 10.38 -61.18 22.37
C LYS A 5 10.61 -60.68 20.97
N LEU A 6 10.81 -61.55 19.99
CA LEU A 6 10.96 -61.20 18.59
C LEU A 6 9.66 -60.59 18.00
N ILE A 7 8.51 -61.15 18.29
CA ILE A 7 7.20 -60.66 17.89
C ILE A 7 6.93 -59.28 18.50
N PHE A 8 7.31 -59.08 19.79
CA PHE A 8 7.12 -57.79 20.45
C PHE A 8 8.01 -56.71 19.87
N ILE A 9 9.26 -57.04 19.47
CA ILE A 9 10.17 -56.10 18.80
C ILE A 9 9.68 -55.73 17.40
N ILE A 10 9.15 -56.69 16.63
CA ILE A 10 8.57 -56.42 15.31
C ILE A 10 7.31 -55.54 15.45
N PHE A 11 6.47 -55.80 16.45
CA PHE A 11 5.27 -54.98 16.72
C PHE A 11 5.64 -53.56 17.14
N LEU A 12 6.71 -53.36 17.95
CA LEU A 12 7.20 -52.04 18.34
C LEU A 12 7.82 -51.32 17.14
N ALA A 13 8.47 -52.00 16.22
CA ALA A 13 9.07 -51.41 15.02
C ALA A 13 8.01 -50.96 13.99
N THR A 14 6.85 -51.66 13.91
CA THR A 14 5.74 -51.28 13.03
C THR A 14 4.88 -50.15 13.56
N CYS A 15 4.88 -49.88 14.87
CA CYS A 15 4.15 -48.75 15.49
C CYS A 15 4.76 -47.36 15.25
N ASN A 16 5.96 -47.27 14.69
CA ASN A 16 6.62 -46.00 14.39
C ASN A 16 6.40 -45.50 12.95
N LEU A 17 5.39 -45.96 12.24
CA LEU A 17 4.95 -45.30 11.01
C LEU A 17 4.27 -43.99 11.41
N GLY A 18 5.06 -42.97 11.64
CA GLY A 18 4.56 -41.63 11.84
C GLY A 18 3.71 -41.23 10.64
N VAL A 19 2.42 -41.02 10.87
CA VAL A 19 1.54 -40.37 9.90
C VAL A 19 2.00 -38.94 9.81
N PHE A 20 2.86 -38.65 8.85
CA PHE A 20 3.15 -37.26 8.50
C PHE A 20 1.88 -36.70 7.86
N ALA A 21 1.22 -35.77 8.53
CA ALA A 21 0.17 -34.97 7.92
C ALA A 21 0.77 -34.28 6.69
N GLN A 22 0.25 -34.61 5.53
CA GLN A 22 0.72 -34.02 4.28
C GLN A 22 0.25 -32.55 4.25
N LYS A 23 1.19 -31.62 4.14
CA LYS A 23 0.88 -30.19 4.04
C LYS A 23 0.68 -29.84 2.58
N HIS A 24 -0.38 -29.09 2.31
CA HIS A 24 -0.67 -28.56 0.99
C HIS A 24 -0.71 -27.04 1.02
N THR A 25 -0.37 -26.44 -0.11
CA THR A 25 -0.28 -24.98 -0.25
C THR A 25 -1.34 -24.47 -1.21
N ILE A 26 -2.11 -23.48 -0.77
CA ILE A 26 -2.96 -22.66 -1.64
C ILE A 26 -2.18 -21.39 -1.95
N SER A 27 -2.00 -21.09 -3.23
CA SER A 27 -1.31 -19.88 -3.67
C SER A 27 -2.06 -19.23 -4.84
N GLY A 28 -1.83 -17.94 -5.06
CA GLY A 28 -2.47 -17.23 -6.17
C GLY A 28 -2.44 -15.72 -5.99
N TYR A 29 -3.24 -15.03 -6.78
CA TYR A 29 -3.35 -13.58 -6.77
C TYR A 29 -4.74 -13.14 -6.33
N VAL A 30 -4.78 -12.03 -5.56
CA VAL A 30 -6.03 -11.33 -5.23
C VAL A 30 -6.08 -10.05 -6.03
N THR A 31 -7.15 -9.86 -6.78
CA THR A 31 -7.34 -8.69 -7.65
C THR A 31 -8.70 -8.03 -7.42
N ASP A 32 -8.79 -6.76 -7.70
CA ASP A 32 -10.05 -6.03 -7.80
C ASP A 32 -10.82 -6.47 -9.06
N LYS A 33 -12.05 -6.90 -8.90
CA LYS A 33 -12.89 -7.36 -10.00
C LYS A 33 -13.26 -6.23 -10.97
N ALA A 34 -13.39 -4.99 -10.50
CA ALA A 34 -13.76 -3.85 -11.31
C ALA A 34 -12.59 -3.34 -12.16
N SER A 35 -11.40 -3.21 -11.57
CA SER A 35 -10.22 -2.65 -12.23
C SER A 35 -9.25 -3.70 -12.77
N GLY A 36 -9.21 -4.89 -12.17
CA GLY A 36 -8.17 -5.90 -12.39
C GLY A 36 -6.86 -5.59 -11.67
N GLU A 37 -6.79 -4.51 -10.90
CA GLU A 37 -5.62 -4.13 -10.12
C GLU A 37 -5.38 -5.12 -8.98
N HIS A 38 -4.11 -5.36 -8.64
CA HIS A 38 -3.75 -6.25 -7.54
C HIS A 38 -4.06 -5.62 -6.18
N ILE A 39 -4.65 -6.42 -5.29
CA ILE A 39 -4.95 -5.98 -3.94
C ILE A 39 -3.79 -6.38 -3.01
N PHE A 40 -3.09 -5.39 -2.54
CA PHE A 40 -2.04 -5.53 -1.54
C PHE A 40 -2.64 -5.65 -0.12
N SER A 41 -2.00 -6.47 0.73
CA SER A 41 -2.39 -6.65 2.14
C SER A 41 -3.84 -7.16 2.36
N ALA A 42 -4.43 -7.85 1.37
CA ALA A 42 -5.66 -8.59 1.59
C ALA A 42 -5.40 -9.76 2.54
N ASN A 43 -6.28 -9.95 3.53
CA ASN A 43 -6.18 -11.07 4.45
C ASN A 43 -6.70 -12.33 3.78
N VAL A 44 -5.91 -13.40 3.81
CA VAL A 44 -6.24 -14.73 3.29
C VAL A 44 -6.09 -15.72 4.42
N TYR A 45 -7.17 -16.35 4.87
CA TYR A 45 -7.14 -17.22 6.03
C TYR A 45 -8.18 -18.35 5.94
N ASP A 46 -7.88 -19.44 6.62
CA ASP A 46 -8.86 -20.49 6.85
C ASP A 46 -9.70 -20.19 8.09
N MET A 47 -11.02 -20.12 7.90
CA MET A 47 -11.95 -19.75 8.97
C MET A 47 -12.01 -20.75 10.12
N ARG A 48 -11.65 -22.02 9.88
CA ARG A 48 -11.68 -23.11 10.87
C ARG A 48 -10.45 -23.10 11.76
N THR A 49 -9.25 -23.09 11.14
CA THR A 49 -7.97 -23.15 11.87
C THR A 49 -7.46 -21.79 12.31
N LYS A 50 -8.01 -20.70 11.73
CA LYS A 50 -7.53 -19.33 11.90
C LYS A 50 -6.09 -19.11 11.42
N GLN A 51 -5.52 -20.05 10.69
CA GLN A 51 -4.24 -19.86 10.03
C GLN A 51 -4.43 -18.99 8.80
N GLY A 52 -3.53 -18.05 8.59
CA GLY A 52 -3.67 -17.09 7.49
C GLY A 52 -2.36 -16.44 7.08
N THR A 53 -2.46 -15.71 5.98
CA THR A 53 -1.40 -14.89 5.41
C THR A 53 -2.03 -13.62 4.84
N THR A 54 -1.20 -12.69 4.39
CA THR A 54 -1.65 -11.51 3.64
C THR A 54 -1.04 -11.50 2.25
N THR A 55 -1.72 -10.87 1.30
CA THR A 55 -1.14 -10.66 -0.03
C THR A 55 0.06 -9.72 0.04
N ASN A 56 1.08 -10.01 -0.76
CA ASN A 56 2.26 -9.17 -0.90
C ASN A 56 1.98 -7.94 -1.81
N GLU A 57 3.03 -7.15 -2.09
CA GLU A 57 3.00 -5.95 -2.94
C GLU A 57 2.42 -6.19 -4.34
N TYR A 58 2.44 -7.42 -4.82
CA TYR A 58 1.93 -7.85 -6.13
C TYR A 58 0.60 -8.59 -6.04
N GLY A 59 -0.08 -8.50 -4.88
CA GLY A 59 -1.34 -9.20 -4.65
C GLY A 59 -1.20 -10.72 -4.53
N TYR A 60 0.01 -11.26 -4.50
CA TYR A 60 0.27 -12.70 -4.39
C TYR A 60 0.21 -13.17 -2.94
N PHE A 61 -0.41 -14.32 -2.72
CA PHE A 61 -0.43 -15.02 -1.43
C PHE A 61 0.02 -16.47 -1.56
N SER A 62 0.49 -17.02 -0.45
CA SER A 62 0.81 -18.44 -0.30
C SER A 62 0.49 -18.86 1.12
N LEU A 63 -0.42 -19.79 1.28
CA LEU A 63 -0.91 -20.31 2.55
C LEU A 63 -0.74 -21.83 2.59
N THR A 64 0.13 -22.33 3.47
CA THR A 64 0.37 -23.77 3.66
C THR A 64 -0.41 -24.26 4.87
N LEU A 65 -1.22 -25.27 4.68
CA LEU A 65 -2.12 -25.84 5.68
C LEU A 65 -1.86 -27.35 5.84
N ASP A 66 -2.15 -27.85 7.01
CA ASP A 66 -2.02 -29.27 7.38
C ASP A 66 -3.39 -29.97 7.49
N THR A 67 -4.38 -29.45 6.78
CA THR A 67 -5.76 -29.95 6.75
C THR A 67 -6.27 -30.09 5.32
N ASP A 68 -7.03 -31.15 5.08
CA ASP A 68 -7.63 -31.42 3.76
C ASP A 68 -8.89 -30.60 3.49
N SER A 69 -9.52 -30.06 4.51
CA SER A 69 -10.76 -29.29 4.38
C SER A 69 -10.56 -27.88 4.89
N VAL A 70 -10.62 -26.92 3.98
CA VAL A 70 -10.31 -25.50 4.20
C VAL A 70 -11.54 -24.66 3.88
N ASN A 71 -11.94 -23.79 4.82
CA ASN A 71 -12.89 -22.71 4.54
C ASN A 71 -12.10 -21.43 4.30
N LEU A 72 -11.65 -21.25 3.03
CA LEU A 72 -10.80 -20.14 2.64
C LEU A 72 -11.63 -18.86 2.61
N THR A 73 -11.22 -17.88 3.38
CA THR A 73 -11.80 -16.55 3.39
C THR A 73 -10.75 -15.53 2.99
N VAL A 74 -11.12 -14.66 2.03
CA VAL A 74 -10.28 -13.53 1.61
C VAL A 74 -11.06 -12.26 1.84
N SER A 75 -10.45 -11.32 2.57
CA SER A 75 -11.09 -10.05 2.93
C SER A 75 -10.13 -8.87 2.80
N PHE A 76 -10.68 -7.76 2.36
CA PHE A 76 -9.99 -6.48 2.31
C PHE A 76 -10.99 -5.36 2.58
N ILE A 77 -10.55 -4.26 3.19
CA ILE A 77 -11.44 -3.14 3.54
C ILE A 77 -11.94 -2.46 2.27
N GLY A 78 -13.26 -2.23 2.19
CA GLY A 78 -13.90 -1.68 1.01
C GLY A 78 -14.34 -2.71 -0.03
N TYR A 79 -14.17 -4.01 0.27
CA TYR A 79 -14.54 -5.11 -0.60
C TYR A 79 -15.45 -6.11 0.09
N ALA A 80 -16.29 -6.78 -0.69
CA ALA A 80 -17.04 -7.93 -0.21
C ALA A 80 -16.08 -9.09 0.05
N ALA A 81 -16.21 -9.75 1.21
CA ALA A 81 -15.38 -10.90 1.53
C ALA A 81 -15.71 -12.07 0.59
N PHE A 82 -14.68 -12.69 0.04
CA PHE A 82 -14.78 -13.95 -0.70
C PHE A 82 -14.65 -15.11 0.28
N THR A 83 -15.53 -16.12 0.19
CA THR A 83 -15.46 -17.33 0.99
C THR A 83 -15.71 -18.54 0.12
N SER A 84 -14.90 -19.59 0.27
CA SER A 84 -15.03 -20.84 -0.46
C SER A 84 -14.58 -22.02 0.37
N ASP A 85 -15.38 -23.10 0.35
CA ASP A 85 -14.98 -24.39 0.91
C ASP A 85 -14.16 -25.15 -0.12
N ILE A 86 -12.94 -25.53 0.24
CA ILE A 86 -11.96 -26.18 -0.62
C ILE A 86 -11.55 -27.52 0.01
N TYR A 87 -11.56 -28.58 -0.79
CA TYR A 87 -10.95 -29.84 -0.41
C TYR A 87 -9.54 -29.94 -0.97
N LEU A 88 -8.53 -29.87 -0.09
CA LEU A 88 -7.14 -29.67 -0.46
C LEU A 88 -6.38 -31.01 -0.45
N THR A 89 -6.35 -31.68 -1.60
CA THR A 89 -5.65 -32.98 -1.78
C THR A 89 -4.28 -32.84 -2.43
N SER A 90 -3.96 -31.64 -2.93
CA SER A 90 -2.68 -31.28 -3.56
C SER A 90 -2.51 -29.75 -3.52
N ASP A 91 -1.35 -29.27 -3.88
CA ASP A 91 -1.12 -27.82 -4.03
C ASP A 91 -2.09 -27.23 -5.06
N LEU A 92 -2.70 -26.08 -4.68
CA LEU A 92 -3.72 -25.43 -5.48
C LEU A 92 -3.31 -24.01 -5.83
N ASN A 93 -3.41 -23.64 -7.10
CA ASN A 93 -3.29 -22.25 -7.55
C ASN A 93 -4.69 -21.67 -7.77
N LEU A 94 -5.03 -20.60 -7.02
CA LEU A 94 -6.36 -19.99 -7.01
C LEU A 94 -6.26 -18.48 -7.07
N ASN A 95 -6.63 -17.89 -8.22
CA ASN A 95 -6.74 -16.45 -8.37
C ASN A 95 -8.13 -15.98 -7.94
N ILE A 96 -8.18 -14.98 -7.08
CA ILE A 96 -9.40 -14.51 -6.43
C ILE A 96 -9.66 -13.08 -6.83
N GLN A 97 -10.91 -12.78 -7.20
CA GLN A 97 -11.38 -11.43 -7.50
C GLN A 97 -12.33 -10.97 -6.41
N LEU A 98 -12.03 -9.85 -5.77
CA LEU A 98 -12.90 -9.22 -4.79
C LEU A 98 -13.77 -8.16 -5.47
N ASP A 99 -15.06 -8.18 -5.14
CA ASP A 99 -16.00 -7.15 -5.58
C ASP A 99 -15.88 -5.91 -4.69
N PRO A 100 -15.68 -4.70 -5.25
CA PRO A 100 -15.76 -3.47 -4.47
C PRO A 100 -17.12 -3.35 -3.81
N ASN A 101 -17.16 -3.22 -2.50
CA ASN A 101 -18.39 -3.01 -1.75
C ASN A 101 -18.45 -1.56 -1.28
N ILE A 102 -19.17 -0.72 -2.03
CA ILE A 102 -19.35 0.71 -1.74
C ILE A 102 -20.36 0.93 -0.60
N MET A 103 -21.05 -0.11 -0.13
CA MET A 103 -21.85 0.05 1.08
C MET A 103 -20.91 0.40 2.22
N LEU A 104 -21.20 1.53 2.88
CA LEU A 104 -20.67 1.93 4.17
C LEU A 104 -21.03 0.85 5.20
N ALA A 105 -20.40 -0.32 5.07
CA ALA A 105 -20.39 -1.27 6.16
C ALA A 105 -19.70 -0.54 7.32
N GLU A 106 -20.39 -0.38 8.41
CA GLU A 106 -19.85 -0.02 9.72
C GLU A 106 -18.46 -0.62 9.81
N VAL A 107 -17.45 0.25 9.92
CA VAL A 107 -16.05 -0.19 10.05
C VAL A 107 -15.98 -0.92 11.38
N VAL A 108 -16.26 -2.21 11.36
CA VAL A 108 -15.92 -3.08 12.47
C VAL A 108 -14.39 -3.11 12.46
N ILE A 109 -13.81 -2.24 13.29
CA ILE A 109 -12.41 -2.33 13.67
C ILE A 109 -12.32 -3.65 14.43
N LEU A 110 -12.05 -4.72 13.69
CA LEU A 110 -11.56 -5.94 14.31
C LEU A 110 -10.19 -5.56 14.86
N ASP A 111 -10.20 -5.27 16.16
CA ASP A 111 -8.98 -5.11 16.94
C ASP A 111 -8.11 -6.34 16.60
N LYS A 112 -6.97 -6.10 15.94
CA LYS A 112 -6.02 -7.17 15.64
C LYS A 112 -5.69 -7.80 16.97
N LYS A 113 -6.18 -9.01 17.20
CA LYS A 113 -5.90 -9.73 18.45
C LYS A 113 -4.40 -9.66 18.68
N SER A 114 -3.98 -9.31 19.89
CA SER A 114 -2.56 -9.19 20.29
C SER A 114 -1.72 -10.40 19.87
N ASP A 115 -2.33 -11.56 19.70
CA ASP A 115 -1.68 -12.79 19.24
C ASP A 115 -1.23 -12.77 17.76
N GLU A 116 -1.90 -12.00 16.87
CA GLU A 116 -1.48 -11.84 15.48
C GLU A 116 -0.28 -10.91 15.35
N ILE A 117 -0.22 -9.88 16.21
CA ILE A 117 0.93 -8.97 16.25
C ILE A 117 2.20 -9.70 16.71
N VAL A 118 2.06 -10.65 17.64
CA VAL A 118 3.17 -11.46 18.16
C VAL A 118 3.66 -12.49 17.15
N LYS A 119 2.78 -13.00 16.27
CA LYS A 119 3.13 -14.01 15.26
C LYS A 119 3.59 -13.41 13.94
N SER A 120 3.42 -12.10 13.72
CA SER A 120 3.90 -11.47 12.49
C SER A 120 5.42 -11.44 12.47
N THR A 121 6.02 -11.97 11.42
CA THR A 121 7.49 -11.95 11.21
C THR A 121 8.05 -10.55 10.97
N GLN A 122 7.20 -9.55 10.73
CA GLN A 122 7.56 -8.16 10.51
C GLN A 122 7.02 -7.29 11.65
N MET A 123 7.83 -7.09 12.66
CA MET A 123 7.52 -6.18 13.76
C MET A 123 7.63 -4.71 13.31
N SER A 124 6.78 -3.84 13.88
CA SER A 124 6.88 -2.38 13.70
C SER A 124 6.57 -1.86 12.30
N MET A 125 5.73 -2.55 11.56
CA MET A 125 5.22 -2.12 10.26
C MET A 125 3.82 -1.51 10.40
N ILE A 126 3.60 -0.40 9.72
CA ILE A 126 2.28 0.23 9.54
C ILE A 126 1.98 0.24 8.05
N GLU A 127 0.82 -0.25 7.68
CA GLU A 127 0.27 -0.16 6.33
C GLU A 127 -0.95 0.75 6.37
N MET A 128 -0.99 1.69 5.44
CA MET A 128 -2.05 2.67 5.34
C MET A 128 -2.54 2.75 3.90
N PRO A 129 -3.68 2.12 3.60
CA PRO A 129 -4.31 2.27 2.29
C PRO A 129 -4.75 3.73 2.08
N VAL A 130 -4.71 4.19 0.84
CA VAL A 130 -4.96 5.60 0.49
C VAL A 130 -6.35 6.10 0.92
N TYR A 131 -7.37 5.24 0.93
CA TYR A 131 -8.70 5.67 1.37
C TYR A 131 -8.70 6.14 2.84
N GLN A 132 -7.86 5.57 3.72
CA GLN A 132 -7.70 6.04 5.09
C GLN A 132 -7.03 7.41 5.14
N ILE A 133 -6.01 7.64 4.29
CA ILE A 133 -5.34 8.94 4.16
C ILE A 133 -6.34 10.01 3.71
N LYS A 134 -7.19 9.70 2.72
CA LYS A 134 -8.22 10.60 2.21
C LYS A 134 -9.35 10.89 3.23
N ALA A 135 -9.58 9.99 4.20
CA ALA A 135 -10.58 10.15 5.25
C ALA A 135 -10.12 11.04 6.43
N LEU A 136 -8.81 11.29 6.55
CA LEU A 136 -8.26 12.12 7.62
C LEU A 136 -8.55 13.60 7.37
N PRO A 137 -8.61 14.42 8.44
CA PRO A 137 -8.71 15.87 8.30
C PRO A 137 -7.55 16.43 7.46
N VAL A 138 -7.89 17.21 6.44
CA VAL A 138 -6.93 17.72 5.46
C VAL A 138 -6.52 19.15 5.75
N LEU A 139 -5.24 19.48 5.58
CA LEU A 139 -4.76 20.84 5.66
C LEU A 139 -4.97 21.54 4.31
N LEU A 140 -5.64 22.69 4.31
CA LEU A 140 -5.92 23.49 3.11
C LEU A 140 -6.68 22.72 2.01
N GLY A 141 -7.43 21.68 2.40
CA GLY A 141 -8.21 20.88 1.46
C GLY A 141 -7.40 19.83 0.68
N GLU A 142 -6.17 19.52 1.11
CA GLU A 142 -5.33 18.53 0.44
C GLU A 142 -4.89 17.40 1.39
N ALA A 143 -5.25 16.17 1.02
CA ALA A 143 -4.79 14.97 1.72
C ALA A 143 -3.29 14.77 1.47
N ASP A 144 -2.51 14.60 2.54
CA ASP A 144 -1.05 14.48 2.49
C ASP A 144 -0.58 13.20 3.18
N VAL A 145 0.22 12.41 2.44
CA VAL A 145 0.74 11.13 2.92
C VAL A 145 1.61 11.29 4.15
N LEU A 146 2.57 12.23 4.13
CA LEU A 146 3.51 12.39 5.22
C LEU A 146 2.83 12.90 6.49
N LYS A 147 1.87 13.83 6.35
CA LYS A 147 1.09 14.33 7.48
C LYS A 147 0.18 13.25 8.08
N SER A 148 -0.39 12.40 7.26
CA SER A 148 -1.18 11.27 7.74
C SER A 148 -0.33 10.31 8.58
N LEU A 149 0.91 10.07 8.17
CA LEU A 149 1.84 9.23 8.93
C LEU A 149 2.29 9.85 10.24
N GLN A 150 2.35 11.18 10.34
CA GLN A 150 2.69 11.89 11.59
C GLN A 150 1.64 11.68 12.70
N LEU A 151 0.43 11.25 12.36
CA LEU A 151 -0.61 10.87 13.34
C LEU A 151 -0.38 9.47 13.92
N MET A 152 0.57 8.70 13.40
CA MET A 152 0.82 7.33 13.82
C MET A 152 1.74 7.26 15.05
N PRO A 153 1.55 6.28 15.94
CA PRO A 153 2.40 6.11 17.11
C PRO A 153 3.88 5.96 16.74
N GLY A 154 4.75 6.74 17.39
CA GLY A 154 6.21 6.73 17.17
C GLY A 154 6.67 7.46 15.93
N VAL A 155 5.81 8.28 15.34
CA VAL A 155 6.13 9.23 14.27
C VAL A 155 5.82 10.64 14.74
N GLN A 156 6.69 11.58 14.45
CA GLN A 156 6.53 12.99 14.86
C GLN A 156 6.85 13.94 13.70
N SER A 157 6.26 15.11 13.73
CA SER A 157 6.69 16.27 12.93
C SER A 157 7.81 17.03 13.66
N GLY A 158 8.75 17.61 12.93
CA GLY A 158 9.80 18.44 13.54
C GLY A 158 9.31 19.81 14.00
N SER A 159 8.35 20.38 13.27
CA SER A 159 7.67 21.63 13.59
C SER A 159 6.24 21.56 13.08
N GLU A 160 5.34 22.35 13.66
CA GLU A 160 3.96 22.43 13.23
C GLU A 160 3.85 22.78 11.74
N GLY A 161 3.02 22.00 11.02
CA GLY A 161 2.81 22.18 9.58
C GLY A 161 3.90 21.61 8.67
N SER A 162 5.04 21.18 9.19
CA SER A 162 6.11 20.56 8.39
C SER A 162 5.81 19.10 8.06
N SER A 163 6.14 18.66 6.83
CA SER A 163 6.11 17.25 6.42
C SER A 163 7.37 16.46 6.79
N GLY A 164 8.26 17.04 7.61
CA GLY A 164 9.41 16.30 8.17
C GLY A 164 8.96 15.08 8.93
N LEU A 165 9.55 13.93 8.63
CA LEU A 165 9.19 12.63 9.24
C LEU A 165 10.29 12.25 10.25
N TYR A 166 9.96 12.31 11.53
CA TYR A 166 10.83 11.86 12.62
C TYR A 166 10.29 10.54 13.17
N VAL A 167 11.01 9.47 12.95
CA VAL A 167 10.57 8.12 13.34
C VAL A 167 11.44 7.60 14.45
N ARG A 168 10.84 7.33 15.62
CA ARG A 168 11.55 6.80 16.81
C ARG A 168 12.82 7.59 17.16
N GLY A 169 12.78 8.92 17.01
CA GLY A 169 13.91 9.81 17.32
C GLY A 169 14.91 9.99 16.18
N GLY A 170 14.77 9.26 15.06
CA GLY A 170 15.59 9.49 13.88
C GLY A 170 15.07 10.66 13.04
N GLY A 171 15.98 11.46 12.47
CA GLY A 171 15.68 12.65 11.68
C GLY A 171 15.17 12.33 10.27
N PRO A 172 14.67 13.33 9.53
CA PRO A 172 14.11 13.14 8.18
C PRO A 172 15.13 12.59 7.17
N ASP A 173 16.40 12.92 7.33
CA ASP A 173 17.52 12.44 6.52
C ASP A 173 17.86 10.96 6.75
N GLN A 174 17.39 10.39 7.86
CA GLN A 174 17.60 8.99 8.23
C GLN A 174 16.49 8.05 7.75
N ASN A 175 15.46 8.56 7.09
CA ASN A 175 14.39 7.78 6.52
C ASN A 175 14.65 7.47 5.04
N LEU A 176 14.40 6.23 4.62
CA LEU A 176 14.39 5.85 3.23
C LEU A 176 12.97 6.00 2.68
N ILE A 177 12.78 6.99 1.82
CA ILE A 177 11.47 7.23 1.18
C ILE A 177 11.54 6.72 -0.25
N LEU A 178 10.67 5.79 -0.59
CA LEU A 178 10.60 5.15 -1.89
C LEU A 178 9.25 5.41 -2.56
N LEU A 179 9.27 5.70 -3.85
CA LEU A 179 8.11 5.71 -4.73
C LEU A 179 8.30 4.62 -5.79
N ASP A 180 7.47 3.58 -5.78
CA ASP A 180 7.63 2.37 -6.60
C ASP A 180 9.06 1.78 -6.54
N GLY A 181 9.67 1.79 -5.35
CA GLY A 181 11.02 1.27 -5.11
C GLY A 181 12.16 2.23 -5.48
N VAL A 182 11.88 3.40 -6.00
CA VAL A 182 12.88 4.43 -6.36
C VAL A 182 13.03 5.44 -5.23
N PRO A 183 14.26 5.74 -4.73
CA PRO A 183 14.47 6.71 -3.68
C PRO A 183 14.05 8.14 -4.07
N VAL A 184 13.26 8.77 -3.21
CA VAL A 184 12.86 10.17 -3.31
C VAL A 184 13.63 10.96 -2.26
N TYR A 185 14.59 11.78 -2.69
CA TYR A 185 15.46 12.52 -1.77
C TYR A 185 14.80 13.77 -1.18
N ASN A 186 14.00 14.47 -1.98
CA ASN A 186 13.25 15.63 -1.52
C ASN A 186 11.75 15.32 -1.59
N ALA A 187 11.19 14.92 -0.47
CA ALA A 187 9.83 14.43 -0.38
C ALA A 187 8.79 15.53 -0.10
N SER A 188 9.18 16.82 -0.15
CA SER A 188 8.29 17.90 0.21
C SER A 188 8.47 19.18 -0.61
N HIS A 189 7.39 19.94 -0.74
CA HIS A 189 7.32 21.29 -1.33
C HIS A 189 7.09 22.35 -0.25
N LEU A 190 7.30 23.61 -0.59
CA LEU A 190 7.01 24.79 0.23
C LEU A 190 7.53 24.63 1.67
N PHE A 191 8.85 24.44 1.81
CA PHE A 191 9.52 24.31 3.12
C PHE A 191 8.94 23.21 4.01
N GLY A 192 8.37 22.16 3.41
CA GLY A 192 7.78 21.03 4.12
C GLY A 192 6.28 21.11 4.39
N PHE A 193 5.56 22.08 3.86
CA PHE A 193 4.11 22.16 4.04
C PHE A 193 3.32 21.14 3.25
N PHE A 194 3.83 20.66 2.11
CA PHE A 194 3.17 19.65 1.29
C PHE A 194 4.15 18.55 0.90
N SER A 195 3.69 17.31 0.89
CA SER A 195 4.47 16.21 0.31
C SER A 195 4.42 16.25 -1.22
N VAL A 196 5.42 15.67 -1.86
CA VAL A 196 5.46 15.49 -3.32
C VAL A 196 4.47 14.42 -3.80
N PHE A 197 3.85 13.68 -2.88
CA PHE A 197 3.02 12.52 -3.18
C PHE A 197 1.57 12.92 -3.44
N ASN A 198 1.12 12.73 -4.68
CA ASN A 198 -0.28 12.91 -5.03
C ASN A 198 -1.07 11.65 -4.63
N THR A 199 -1.95 11.80 -3.63
CA THR A 199 -2.78 10.70 -3.10
C THR A 199 -3.68 10.04 -4.15
N ASP A 200 -4.03 10.73 -5.24
CA ASP A 200 -4.90 10.16 -6.27
C ASP A 200 -4.16 9.19 -7.20
N ALA A 201 -2.80 9.31 -7.25
CA ALA A 201 -1.94 8.40 -8.00
C ALA A 201 -1.42 7.22 -7.15
N ILE A 202 -1.67 7.21 -5.83
CA ILE A 202 -1.12 6.24 -4.89
C ILE A 202 -2.15 5.16 -4.58
N SER A 203 -1.72 3.90 -4.48
CA SER A 203 -2.55 2.79 -4.03
C SER A 203 -2.35 2.48 -2.54
N ASN A 204 -1.09 2.49 -2.09
CA ASN A 204 -0.74 2.07 -0.74
C ASN A 204 0.51 2.75 -0.20
N VAL A 205 0.58 2.87 1.12
CA VAL A 205 1.70 3.43 1.87
C VAL A 205 2.09 2.47 2.99
N LYS A 206 3.36 2.11 3.03
CA LYS A 206 3.93 1.21 4.02
C LYS A 206 5.08 1.88 4.76
N LEU A 207 4.94 2.01 6.07
CA LEU A 207 5.99 2.53 6.96
C LEU A 207 6.56 1.42 7.82
N ILE A 208 7.86 1.15 7.71
CA ILE A 208 8.60 0.21 8.53
C ILE A 208 9.47 1.02 9.49
N LYS A 209 9.13 0.98 10.79
CA LYS A 209 9.75 1.81 11.82
C LYS A 209 11.00 1.20 12.45
N GLY A 210 11.51 0.10 11.93
CA GLY A 210 12.68 -0.63 12.40
C GLY A 210 12.56 -2.11 12.07
N GLY A 211 13.69 -2.84 12.11
CA GLY A 211 13.72 -4.24 11.73
C GLY A 211 13.38 -4.47 10.26
N PHE A 212 13.75 -3.52 9.40
CA PHE A 212 13.44 -3.62 7.98
C PHE A 212 14.23 -4.75 7.31
N PRO A 213 13.61 -5.44 6.33
CA PRO A 213 14.25 -6.52 5.58
C PRO A 213 15.56 -6.09 4.90
N ALA A 214 16.47 -7.04 4.69
CA ALA A 214 17.80 -6.79 4.11
C ALA A 214 17.78 -6.16 2.70
N ARG A 215 16.64 -6.22 1.99
CA ARG A 215 16.45 -5.54 0.70
C ARG A 215 16.47 -4.01 0.80
N TYR A 216 16.22 -3.46 1.98
CA TYR A 216 16.28 -2.03 2.22
C TYR A 216 17.59 -1.68 2.92
N GLY A 217 18.29 -0.67 2.42
CA GLY A 217 19.55 -0.22 2.98
C GLY A 217 19.78 1.28 2.82
N GLY A 218 20.90 1.78 3.35
CA GLY A 218 21.34 3.17 3.16
C GLY A 218 20.66 4.19 4.06
N ARG A 219 19.77 3.78 4.99
CA ARG A 219 19.14 4.66 5.99
C ARG A 219 19.01 3.94 7.32
N LEU A 220 18.90 4.71 8.42
CA LEU A 220 19.05 4.20 9.80
C LEU A 220 17.74 4.13 10.58
N SER A 221 16.76 4.99 10.27
CA SER A 221 15.56 5.15 11.11
C SER A 221 14.38 4.35 10.61
N SER A 222 13.92 4.62 9.39
CA SER A 222 12.74 3.95 8.84
C SER A 222 12.80 3.79 7.33
N VAL A 223 11.88 2.96 6.82
CA VAL A 223 11.61 2.83 5.39
C VAL A 223 10.14 3.18 5.15
N LEU A 224 9.92 4.16 4.28
CA LEU A 224 8.60 4.53 3.77
C LEU A 224 8.51 4.09 2.31
N ASP A 225 7.75 3.03 2.05
CA ASP A 225 7.53 2.48 0.72
C ASP A 225 6.14 2.90 0.23
N ILE A 226 6.10 3.71 -0.81
CA ILE A 226 4.89 4.26 -1.42
C ILE A 226 4.71 3.63 -2.78
N ARG A 227 3.53 3.06 -3.03
CA ARG A 227 3.18 2.42 -4.29
C ARG A 227 2.15 3.22 -5.06
N MET A 228 2.43 3.43 -6.32
CA MET A 228 1.48 4.02 -7.26
C MET A 228 0.45 2.99 -7.70
N LYS A 229 -0.75 3.46 -8.06
CA LYS A 229 -1.75 2.65 -8.75
C LYS A 229 -1.16 2.01 -10.00
N GLU A 230 -1.68 0.84 -10.37
CA GLU A 230 -1.28 0.14 -11.60
C GLU A 230 -2.09 0.58 -12.82
N GLY A 231 -3.19 1.28 -12.58
CA GLY A 231 -4.16 1.69 -13.59
C GLY A 231 -5.19 0.60 -13.91
N ASN A 232 -6.37 1.02 -14.34
CA ASN A 232 -7.50 0.12 -14.61
C ASN A 232 -7.25 -0.68 -15.89
N LEU A 233 -7.36 -2.01 -15.82
CA LEU A 233 -7.16 -2.93 -16.95
C LEU A 233 -8.42 -3.09 -17.81
N LYS A 234 -9.59 -2.62 -17.35
CA LYS A 234 -10.89 -2.91 -17.97
C LYS A 234 -11.57 -1.70 -18.58
N GLU A 235 -11.56 -0.58 -17.84
CA GLU A 235 -12.31 0.62 -18.19
C GLU A 235 -11.47 1.89 -17.97
N TYR A 236 -11.84 2.96 -18.65
CA TYR A 236 -11.23 4.27 -18.47
C TYR A 236 -11.89 5.00 -17.31
N HIS A 237 -11.07 5.53 -16.39
CA HIS A 237 -11.52 6.37 -15.29
C HIS A 237 -10.77 7.70 -15.26
N GLY A 238 -11.51 8.77 -14.98
CA GLY A 238 -10.93 10.08 -14.79
C GLY A 238 -11.46 10.71 -13.52
N GLU A 239 -10.56 11.23 -12.69
CA GLU A 239 -10.86 11.96 -11.47
C GLU A 239 -10.21 13.33 -11.53
N GLY A 240 -10.97 14.38 -11.25
CA GLY A 240 -10.48 15.74 -11.16
C GLY A 240 -10.95 16.40 -9.89
N SER A 241 -10.06 17.14 -9.22
CA SER A 241 -10.43 17.92 -8.05
C SER A 241 -9.84 19.33 -8.10
N ILE A 242 -10.61 20.29 -7.62
CA ILE A 242 -10.20 21.70 -7.48
C ILE A 242 -10.35 22.03 -6.01
N GLY A 243 -9.22 22.21 -5.33
CA GLY A 243 -9.14 22.60 -3.92
C GLY A 243 -8.86 24.11 -3.76
N ASN A 244 -8.66 24.54 -2.51
CA ASN A 244 -8.39 25.96 -2.20
C ASN A 244 -7.02 26.44 -2.71
N VAL A 245 -6.03 25.54 -2.79
CA VAL A 245 -4.64 25.90 -3.13
C VAL A 245 -4.08 25.09 -4.30
N SER A 246 -4.70 23.99 -4.68
CA SER A 246 -4.24 23.10 -5.74
C SER A 246 -5.38 22.51 -6.55
N SER A 247 -5.06 22.13 -7.79
CA SER A 247 -5.91 21.29 -8.63
C SER A 247 -5.16 20.02 -8.97
N LYS A 248 -5.92 18.93 -9.06
CA LYS A 248 -5.42 17.59 -9.39
C LYS A 248 -6.24 17.00 -10.51
N PHE A 249 -5.59 16.19 -11.30
CA PHE A 249 -6.22 15.42 -12.34
C PHE A 249 -5.54 14.05 -12.42
N THR A 250 -6.32 12.98 -12.44
CA THR A 250 -5.83 11.62 -12.63
C THR A 250 -6.67 10.95 -13.71
N PHE A 251 -6.00 10.28 -14.63
CA PHE A 251 -6.63 9.53 -15.70
C PHE A 251 -5.95 8.17 -15.81
N GLU A 252 -6.77 7.10 -15.85
CA GLU A 252 -6.30 5.73 -15.92
C GLU A 252 -7.17 4.90 -16.85
N GLY A 253 -6.62 3.83 -17.39
CA GLY A 253 -7.38 2.94 -18.24
C GLY A 253 -6.52 1.89 -18.96
N PRO A 254 -7.18 1.01 -19.71
CA PRO A 254 -6.50 -0.03 -20.48
C PRO A 254 -5.85 0.54 -21.75
N ILE A 255 -4.58 0.16 -21.98
CA ILE A 255 -3.96 0.25 -23.30
C ILE A 255 -4.38 -0.98 -24.11
N VAL A 256 -4.36 -2.14 -23.48
CA VAL A 256 -4.88 -3.40 -23.98
C VAL A 256 -5.67 -4.05 -22.85
N LYS A 257 -6.94 -4.29 -23.05
CA LYS A 257 -7.84 -4.88 -22.04
C LYS A 257 -7.23 -6.15 -21.44
N ASP A 258 -7.28 -6.27 -20.12
CA ASP A 258 -6.78 -7.37 -19.31
C ASP A 258 -5.27 -7.67 -19.43
N LYS A 259 -4.52 -6.84 -20.18
CA LYS A 259 -3.07 -7.03 -20.39
C LYS A 259 -2.22 -5.83 -20.04
N ALA A 260 -2.64 -4.64 -20.45
CA ALA A 260 -1.85 -3.43 -20.25
C ALA A 260 -2.72 -2.27 -19.80
N SER A 261 -2.26 -1.56 -18.79
CA SER A 261 -2.92 -0.37 -18.26
C SER A 261 -1.95 0.79 -18.10
N PHE A 262 -2.50 1.96 -17.97
CA PHE A 262 -1.77 3.15 -17.62
C PHE A 262 -2.50 3.95 -16.56
N VAL A 263 -1.75 4.72 -15.79
CA VAL A 263 -2.25 5.81 -14.96
C VAL A 263 -1.36 7.02 -15.17
N VAL A 264 -1.98 8.19 -15.34
CA VAL A 264 -1.32 9.49 -15.40
C VAL A 264 -1.99 10.39 -14.39
N SER A 265 -1.21 11.07 -13.58
CA SER A 265 -1.71 12.02 -12.59
C SER A 265 -0.89 13.29 -12.59
N ALA A 266 -1.55 14.43 -12.48
CA ALA A 266 -0.93 15.73 -12.37
C ALA A 266 -1.55 16.53 -11.24
N ARG A 267 -0.71 17.30 -10.53
CA ARG A 267 -1.11 18.26 -9.51
C ARG A 267 -0.40 19.57 -9.74
N ARG A 268 -1.10 20.69 -9.60
CA ARG A 268 -0.51 22.03 -9.60
C ARG A 268 -1.15 22.89 -8.53
N THR A 269 -0.32 23.61 -7.78
CA THR A 269 -0.79 24.69 -6.90
C THR A 269 -0.87 25.99 -7.65
N TYR A 270 -1.71 26.90 -7.17
CA TYR A 270 -1.92 28.24 -7.75
C TYR A 270 -1.81 29.34 -6.70
N ILE A 271 -0.94 29.16 -5.72
CA ILE A 271 -0.62 30.18 -4.70
C ILE A 271 -0.12 31.45 -5.38
N ASP A 272 0.61 31.35 -6.49
CA ASP A 272 1.03 32.45 -7.36
C ASP A 272 -0.15 33.29 -7.87
N ILE A 273 -1.23 32.64 -8.29
CA ILE A 273 -2.45 33.29 -8.79
C ILE A 273 -3.22 33.93 -7.63
N LEU A 274 -3.37 33.23 -6.52
CA LEU A 274 -4.08 33.72 -5.33
C LEU A 274 -3.37 34.92 -4.68
N ALA A 275 -2.05 34.94 -4.69
CA ALA A 275 -1.26 36.05 -4.16
C ALA A 275 -1.21 37.27 -5.09
N ALA A 276 -1.52 37.12 -6.37
CA ALA A 276 -1.37 38.18 -7.36
C ALA A 276 -2.12 39.49 -7.00
N PRO A 277 -3.38 39.52 -6.53
CA PRO A 277 -4.06 40.75 -6.15
C PRO A 277 -3.42 41.42 -4.94
N LEU A 278 -2.90 40.66 -3.97
CA LEU A 278 -2.17 41.22 -2.82
C LEU A 278 -0.85 41.82 -3.26
N VAL A 279 -0.09 41.15 -4.11
CA VAL A 279 1.16 41.67 -4.69
C VAL A 279 0.92 42.93 -5.47
N LEU A 280 -0.15 43.01 -6.24
CA LEU A 280 -0.55 44.22 -6.95
C LEU A 280 -0.90 45.38 -5.99
N ALA A 281 -1.62 45.10 -4.91
CA ALA A 281 -1.97 46.10 -3.90
C ALA A 281 -0.72 46.64 -3.19
N VAL A 282 0.21 45.76 -2.79
CA VAL A 282 1.49 46.15 -2.17
C VAL A 282 2.31 46.99 -3.13
N ASN A 283 2.44 46.63 -4.40
CA ASN A 283 3.19 47.39 -5.39
C ASN A 283 2.58 48.76 -5.68
N ARG A 284 1.24 48.87 -5.64
CA ARG A 284 0.56 50.17 -5.76
C ARG A 284 0.80 51.06 -4.56
N ALA A 285 0.81 50.50 -3.35
CA ALA A 285 1.03 51.26 -2.13
C ALA A 285 2.50 51.72 -1.95
N ALA A 286 3.45 50.89 -2.42
CA ALA A 286 4.89 51.16 -2.29
C ALA A 286 5.45 52.22 -3.29
N GLY A 287 4.63 52.70 -4.25
CA GLY A 287 5.13 53.58 -5.33
C GLY A 287 6.09 52.82 -6.28
N ASN A 288 6.40 53.45 -7.40
CA ASN A 288 6.98 52.76 -8.58
C ASN A 288 8.47 52.34 -8.48
N SER A 289 9.12 52.44 -7.32
CA SER A 289 10.58 52.27 -7.24
C SER A 289 11.06 50.82 -7.23
N ASP A 290 10.34 49.89 -6.60
CA ASP A 290 10.73 48.46 -6.55
C ASP A 290 9.50 47.58 -6.67
N LYS A 291 9.33 46.93 -7.84
CA LYS A 291 8.24 45.97 -8.05
C LYS A 291 8.51 44.71 -7.26
N PHE A 292 7.79 44.52 -6.14
CA PHE A 292 7.76 43.29 -5.41
C PHE A 292 7.13 42.20 -6.28
N ARG A 293 7.83 41.09 -6.49
CA ARG A 293 7.34 39.91 -7.18
C ARG A 293 7.32 38.75 -6.17
N ALA A 294 6.16 38.34 -5.75
CA ALA A 294 5.98 37.15 -4.97
C ALA A 294 5.01 36.22 -5.72
N GLY A 295 5.43 35.02 -5.94
CA GLY A 295 4.61 33.99 -6.51
C GLY A 295 5.34 32.68 -6.30
N TYR A 296 4.65 31.71 -5.70
CA TYR A 296 5.14 30.37 -5.52
C TYR A 296 4.12 29.40 -6.08
N TYR A 297 4.57 28.47 -6.88
CA TYR A 297 3.79 27.32 -7.30
C TYR A 297 4.69 26.11 -7.36
N PHE A 298 4.10 24.97 -7.17
CA PHE A 298 4.73 23.70 -7.46
C PHE A 298 3.78 22.83 -8.30
N TYR A 299 4.35 21.87 -8.96
CA TYR A 299 3.60 20.85 -9.68
C TYR A 299 4.27 19.50 -9.49
N ASP A 300 3.45 18.46 -9.56
CA ASP A 300 3.86 17.07 -9.57
C ASP A 300 3.12 16.36 -10.70
N ALA A 301 3.84 15.55 -11.43
CA ALA A 301 3.26 14.67 -12.44
C ALA A 301 3.82 13.28 -12.29
N ASN A 302 2.92 12.31 -12.33
CA ASN A 302 3.21 10.89 -12.20
C ASN A 302 2.64 10.15 -13.40
N ALA A 303 3.36 9.17 -13.90
CA ALA A 303 2.82 8.23 -14.87
C ALA A 303 3.35 6.83 -14.60
N LYS A 304 2.48 5.83 -14.76
CA LYS A 304 2.86 4.42 -14.65
C LYS A 304 2.20 3.62 -15.73
N LEU A 305 2.98 2.71 -16.30
CA LEU A 305 2.54 1.70 -17.25
C LEU A 305 2.68 0.33 -16.61
N ASN A 306 1.69 -0.51 -16.81
CA ASN A 306 1.67 -1.89 -16.38
C ASN A 306 1.43 -2.78 -17.60
N TYR A 307 2.24 -3.80 -17.79
CA TYR A 307 2.09 -4.75 -18.88
C TYR A 307 2.27 -6.19 -18.39
N LYS A 308 1.22 -7.00 -18.52
CA LYS A 308 1.22 -8.43 -18.23
C LYS A 308 1.77 -9.19 -19.41
N ILE A 309 3.01 -9.68 -19.27
CA ILE A 309 3.69 -10.50 -20.30
C ILE A 309 3.13 -11.92 -20.29
N SER A 310 3.02 -12.52 -19.07
CA SER A 310 2.46 -13.84 -18.84
C SER A 310 1.69 -13.88 -17.52
N ASP A 311 1.15 -15.01 -17.10
CA ASP A 311 0.52 -15.15 -15.78
C ASP A 311 1.54 -15.07 -14.63
N LYS A 312 2.82 -15.19 -14.93
CA LYS A 312 3.92 -15.15 -13.94
C LYS A 312 4.76 -13.88 -14.03
N ASP A 313 4.71 -13.17 -15.17
CA ASP A 313 5.62 -12.05 -15.43
C ASP A 313 4.85 -10.78 -15.79
N ARG A 314 5.22 -9.69 -15.11
CA ARG A 314 4.71 -8.34 -15.37
C ARG A 314 5.84 -7.35 -15.44
N LEU A 315 5.65 -6.35 -16.28
CA LEU A 315 6.57 -5.22 -16.44
C LEU A 315 5.86 -3.96 -15.97
N PHE A 316 6.55 -3.21 -15.12
CA PHE A 316 6.12 -1.89 -14.66
C PHE A 316 7.11 -0.84 -15.11
N PHE A 317 6.60 0.29 -15.55
CA PHE A 317 7.39 1.47 -15.82
C PHE A 317 6.74 2.66 -15.13
N SER A 318 7.47 3.30 -14.20
CA SER A 318 7.00 4.45 -13.44
C SER A 318 7.89 5.66 -13.70
N ILE A 319 7.30 6.83 -13.81
CA ILE A 319 8.01 8.10 -13.89
C ILE A 319 7.36 9.12 -12.97
N TYR A 320 8.18 9.90 -12.31
CA TYR A 320 7.78 11.06 -11.52
C TYR A 320 8.59 12.29 -11.94
N THR A 321 7.92 13.43 -12.04
CA THR A 321 8.56 14.73 -12.18
C THR A 321 7.82 15.75 -11.34
N GLY A 322 8.56 16.70 -10.73
CA GLY A 322 8.00 17.75 -9.88
C GLY A 322 8.95 18.96 -9.77
N LYS A 323 8.38 20.10 -9.37
CA LYS A 323 9.12 21.34 -9.14
C LYS A 323 8.58 22.04 -7.92
#